data_7d2e0897702b21600afbc6292a6e5756
#
_entry.id   7d2e0897702b21600afbc6292a6e5756
#
_cell.length_a   1.000
_cell.length_b   1.000
_cell.length_c   1.000
_cell.angle_alpha   90.00
_cell.angle_beta   90.00
_cell.angle_gamma   90.00
#
_symmetry.space_group_name_H-M   'P 1'
#
loop_
_entity.id
_entity.type
_entity.pdbx_description
1 polymer ?
#
loop_
_entity_poly.entity_id
_entity_poly.type
_entity_poly.pdbx_seq_one_letter_code
_entity_poly.pdbx_strand_id
1 'polypeptide(L)'
;MDDDARWRDLPDQTFDVVLADPPWGYYGAQDKWGAAAKFYETSPDEALMAFPMRRLLKRRSVLFLWATSPRLDMAMHCIEGWGLHFRGVAFVWVKTRKDGTPIGAQGVRPSIVKPTVEYVLAASPQKTGRPLPLADEGVANVVMAPRAQHSEKPAEVAARIERLYPGASRLELFCRAP
;
A
#
# COMPACT_ATOMS: atom_id res chain seq x y z
N MET A 1 -20.23 -0.83 -4.82
CA MET A 1 -19.25 -1.84 -5.31
C MET A 1 -18.90 -1.72 -6.79
N ASP A 2 -19.43 -0.73 -7.53
CA ASP A 2 -19.20 -0.60 -8.98
C ASP A 2 -18.17 0.49 -9.40
N ASP A 3 -17.66 1.27 -8.47
CA ASP A 3 -16.74 2.36 -8.80
C ASP A 3 -15.30 1.89 -9.06
N ASP A 4 -15.01 0.63 -8.75
CA ASP A 4 -13.68 0.03 -8.90
C ASP A 4 -13.51 -0.84 -10.17
N ALA A 5 -14.49 -0.80 -11.08
CA ALA A 5 -14.43 -1.57 -12.32
C ALA A 5 -13.49 -0.97 -13.38
N ARG A 6 -13.08 0.29 -13.22
CA ARG A 6 -12.22 1.02 -14.18
C ARG A 6 -10.89 0.33 -14.47
N TRP A 7 -10.37 -0.48 -13.54
CA TRP A 7 -9.15 -1.27 -13.76
C TRP A 7 -9.32 -2.35 -14.84
N ARG A 8 -10.56 -2.80 -15.11
CA ARG A 8 -10.85 -3.83 -16.12
C ARG A 8 -10.54 -3.36 -17.53
N ASP A 9 -10.71 -2.07 -17.77
CA ASP A 9 -10.47 -1.41 -19.06
C ASP A 9 -9.01 -1.00 -19.26
N LEU A 10 -8.17 -1.15 -18.21
CA LEU A 10 -6.76 -0.85 -18.31
C LEU A 10 -6.04 -1.91 -19.14
N PRO A 11 -5.12 -1.49 -20.03
CA PRO A 11 -4.38 -2.40 -20.86
C PRO A 11 -3.43 -3.28 -20.03
N ASP A 12 -3.22 -4.51 -20.54
CA ASP A 12 -2.33 -5.47 -19.90
C ASP A 12 -0.87 -5.01 -19.98
N GLN A 13 -0.10 -5.33 -18.93
CA GLN A 13 1.35 -5.13 -18.85
C GLN A 13 1.80 -3.70 -19.22
N THR A 14 1.07 -2.70 -18.72
CA THR A 14 1.29 -1.30 -19.10
C THR A 14 2.13 -0.54 -18.08
N PHE A 15 2.06 -0.93 -16.80
CA PHE A 15 2.65 -0.12 -15.74
C PHE A 15 4.01 -0.66 -15.29
N ASP A 16 4.96 0.27 -15.18
CA ASP A 16 6.28 0.04 -14.58
C ASP A 16 6.19 0.05 -13.06
N VAL A 17 5.32 0.91 -12.50
CA VAL A 17 5.12 1.09 -11.08
C VAL A 17 3.64 1.12 -10.76
N VAL A 18 3.23 0.33 -9.77
CA VAL A 18 1.88 0.40 -9.19
C VAL A 18 2.02 0.75 -7.70
N LEU A 19 1.27 1.75 -7.24
CA LEU A 19 1.06 2.05 -5.82
C LEU A 19 -0.37 1.65 -5.46
N ALA A 20 -0.54 0.76 -4.50
CA ALA A 20 -1.85 0.23 -4.11
C ALA A 20 -2.11 0.41 -2.60
N ASP A 21 -3.31 0.86 -2.25
CA ASP A 21 -3.79 1.01 -0.87
C ASP A 21 -5.11 0.25 -0.67
N PRO A 22 -5.09 -1.09 -0.64
CA PRO A 22 -6.31 -1.88 -0.55
C PRO A 22 -7.12 -1.59 0.71
N PRO A 23 -8.46 -1.64 0.63
CA PRO A 23 -9.35 -1.43 1.77
C PRO A 23 -9.35 -2.66 2.69
N TRP A 24 -8.28 -2.82 3.47
CA TRP A 24 -8.08 -3.95 4.36
C TRP A 24 -9.22 -4.12 5.36
N GLY A 25 -9.86 -5.30 5.37
CA GLY A 25 -10.73 -5.72 6.45
C GLY A 25 -9.93 -6.01 7.72
N TYR A 26 -10.43 -5.60 8.88
CA TYR A 26 -9.77 -5.90 10.17
C TYR A 26 -10.40 -7.11 10.84
N TYR A 27 -9.58 -7.99 11.41
CA TYR A 27 -10.05 -9.14 12.19
C TYR A 27 -10.96 -8.68 13.34
N GLY A 28 -12.11 -9.32 13.48
CA GLY A 28 -13.10 -8.97 14.52
C GLY A 28 -13.98 -7.75 14.21
N ALA A 29 -13.93 -7.21 12.98
CA ALA A 29 -14.72 -6.05 12.58
C ALA A 29 -16.21 -6.36 12.34
N GLN A 30 -16.69 -7.57 12.61
CA GLN A 30 -18.13 -7.88 12.61
C GLN A 30 -18.91 -7.12 13.70
N ASP A 31 -18.22 -6.58 14.68
CA ASP A 31 -18.81 -5.84 15.77
C ASP A 31 -18.64 -4.33 15.61
N LYS A 32 -19.62 -3.59 16.11
CA LYS A 32 -19.88 -2.14 16.13
C LYS A 32 -18.69 -1.20 16.44
N TRP A 33 -17.47 -1.72 16.55
CA TRP A 33 -16.26 -1.00 16.97
C TRP A 33 -15.17 -0.89 15.90
N GLY A 34 -15.35 -1.51 14.73
CA GLY A 34 -14.37 -1.43 13.63
C GLY A 34 -14.31 -0.03 13.04
N ALA A 35 -13.24 0.74 13.36
CA ALA A 35 -13.09 2.12 12.91
C ALA A 35 -13.10 2.24 11.38
N ALA A 36 -12.56 1.25 10.67
CA ALA A 36 -12.51 1.25 9.21
C ALA A 36 -13.89 1.02 8.56
N ALA A 37 -14.70 0.08 9.08
CA ALA A 37 -16.01 -0.24 8.54
C ALA A 37 -17.03 0.92 8.67
N LYS A 38 -16.72 1.94 9.47
CA LYS A 38 -17.56 3.15 9.59
C LYS A 38 -17.34 4.15 8.47
N PHE A 39 -16.23 4.05 7.73
CA PHE A 39 -15.81 5.08 6.80
C PHE A 39 -15.78 4.59 5.33
N TYR A 40 -15.66 3.28 5.09
CA TYR A 40 -15.68 2.68 3.75
C TYR A 40 -15.99 1.19 3.82
N GLU A 41 -16.54 0.66 2.73
CA GLU A 41 -16.70 -0.79 2.57
C GLU A 41 -15.32 -1.44 2.43
N THR A 42 -15.05 -2.48 3.24
CA THR A 42 -13.85 -3.30 3.12
C THR A 42 -14.09 -4.40 2.10
N SER A 43 -13.10 -4.69 1.27
CA SER A 43 -13.17 -5.84 0.38
C SER A 43 -12.94 -7.13 1.16
N PRO A 44 -13.70 -8.21 0.88
CA PRO A 44 -13.37 -9.52 1.41
C PRO A 44 -11.94 -9.92 1.04
N ASP A 45 -11.25 -10.63 1.92
CA ASP A 45 -9.86 -11.05 1.72
C ASP A 45 -9.68 -11.86 0.43
N GLU A 46 -10.64 -12.74 0.11
CA GLU A 46 -10.66 -13.53 -1.13
C GLU A 46 -10.75 -12.65 -2.38
N ALA A 47 -11.53 -11.57 -2.34
CA ALA A 47 -11.64 -10.64 -3.46
C ALA A 47 -10.34 -9.86 -3.68
N LEU A 48 -9.64 -9.47 -2.62
CA LEU A 48 -8.34 -8.85 -2.73
C LEU A 48 -7.29 -9.82 -3.29
N MET A 49 -7.25 -11.06 -2.81
CA MET A 49 -6.34 -12.09 -3.32
C MET A 49 -6.59 -12.43 -4.79
N ALA A 50 -7.86 -12.43 -5.22
CA ALA A 50 -8.26 -12.70 -6.60
C ALA A 50 -8.05 -11.51 -7.55
N PHE A 51 -7.67 -10.33 -7.05
CA PHE A 51 -7.44 -9.16 -7.89
C PHE A 51 -6.30 -9.42 -8.88
N PRO A 52 -6.47 -9.15 -10.18
CA PRO A 52 -5.50 -9.53 -11.20
C PRO A 52 -4.32 -8.55 -11.30
N MET A 53 -3.64 -8.28 -10.20
CA MET A 53 -2.52 -7.34 -10.11
C MET A 53 -1.44 -7.63 -11.15
N ARG A 54 -1.12 -8.93 -11.36
CA ARG A 54 -0.10 -9.36 -12.31
C ARG A 54 -0.38 -8.94 -13.74
N ARG A 55 -1.66 -8.84 -14.12
CA ARG A 55 -2.08 -8.41 -15.46
C ARG A 55 -1.66 -6.97 -15.77
N LEU A 56 -1.73 -6.09 -14.78
CA LEU A 56 -1.43 -4.66 -14.95
C LEU A 56 0.07 -4.36 -15.03
N LEU A 57 0.88 -5.18 -14.37
CA LEU A 57 2.32 -4.99 -14.23
C LEU A 57 3.10 -5.50 -15.44
N LYS A 58 4.03 -4.70 -15.95
CA LYS A 58 5.02 -5.16 -16.92
C LYS A 58 5.86 -6.31 -16.34
N ARG A 59 6.59 -7.02 -17.21
CA ARG A 59 7.50 -8.07 -16.78
C ARG A 59 8.58 -7.56 -15.81
N ARG A 60 9.12 -6.37 -16.08
CA ARG A 60 10.02 -5.64 -15.18
C ARG A 60 9.24 -4.48 -14.59
N SER A 61 8.88 -4.58 -13.33
CA SER A 61 8.00 -3.61 -12.66
C SER A 61 8.08 -3.76 -11.15
N VAL A 62 7.57 -2.76 -10.44
CA VAL A 62 7.49 -2.73 -8.98
C VAL A 62 6.07 -2.43 -8.54
N LEU A 63 5.57 -3.23 -7.62
CA LEU A 63 4.41 -2.93 -6.81
C LEU A 63 4.86 -2.33 -5.48
N PHE A 64 4.30 -1.20 -5.11
CA PHE A 64 4.32 -0.62 -3.76
C PHE A 64 2.95 -0.83 -3.13
N LEU A 65 2.90 -1.60 -2.04
CA LEU A 65 1.66 -2.01 -1.40
C LEU A 65 1.58 -1.45 0.01
N TRP A 66 0.62 -0.57 0.27
CA TRP A 66 0.33 -0.12 1.62
C TRP A 66 -0.21 -1.26 2.48
N ALA A 67 0.33 -1.39 3.68
CA ALA A 67 -0.11 -2.38 4.65
C ALA A 67 -0.05 -1.82 6.07
N THR A 68 -1.03 -2.17 6.87
CA THR A 68 -1.03 -1.88 8.30
C THR A 68 -0.46 -3.07 9.08
N SER A 69 0.12 -2.82 10.25
CA SER A 69 0.70 -3.88 11.09
C SER A 69 -0.24 -5.08 11.30
N PRO A 70 -1.52 -4.91 11.65
CA PRO A 70 -2.42 -6.05 11.87
C PRO A 70 -2.84 -6.79 10.60
N ARG A 71 -2.46 -6.31 9.42
CA ARG A 71 -2.81 -6.93 8.11
C ARG A 71 -1.59 -7.24 7.25
N LEU A 72 -0.40 -7.27 7.85
CA LEU A 72 0.82 -7.65 7.12
C LEU A 72 0.77 -9.07 6.57
N ASP A 73 0.18 -9.99 7.29
CA ASP A 73 -0.06 -11.36 6.85
C ASP A 73 -0.88 -11.41 5.56
N MET A 74 -2.01 -10.70 5.53
CA MET A 74 -2.86 -10.63 4.34
C MET A 74 -2.17 -9.94 3.17
N ALA A 75 -1.41 -8.87 3.43
CA ALA A 75 -0.63 -8.22 2.38
C ALA A 75 0.40 -9.17 1.75
N MET A 76 1.03 -10.04 2.54
CA MET A 76 1.93 -11.07 2.02
C MET A 76 1.19 -12.13 1.22
N HIS A 77 0.01 -12.60 1.68
CA HIS A 77 -0.83 -13.53 0.93
C HIS A 77 -1.29 -12.93 -0.40
N CYS A 78 -1.66 -11.63 -0.43
CA CYS A 78 -1.99 -10.95 -1.68
C CYS A 78 -0.80 -10.91 -2.64
N ILE A 79 0.39 -10.54 -2.17
CA ILE A 79 1.61 -10.52 -3.01
C ILE A 79 1.84 -11.89 -3.65
N GLU A 80 1.74 -12.96 -2.87
CA GLU A 80 1.92 -14.33 -3.35
C GLU A 80 0.78 -14.74 -4.30
N GLY A 81 -0.47 -14.51 -3.92
CA GLY A 81 -1.66 -14.82 -4.73
C GLY A 81 -1.68 -14.07 -6.07
N TRP A 82 -1.11 -12.88 -6.14
CA TRP A 82 -0.94 -12.11 -7.38
C TRP A 82 0.26 -12.59 -8.24
N GLY A 83 0.95 -13.65 -7.82
CA GLY A 83 2.12 -14.18 -8.55
C GLY A 83 3.33 -13.25 -8.52
N LEU A 84 3.47 -12.46 -7.44
CA LEU A 84 4.58 -11.55 -7.23
C LEU A 84 5.51 -12.08 -6.13
N HIS A 85 6.71 -11.55 -6.10
CA HIS A 85 7.71 -11.86 -5.09
C HIS A 85 7.92 -10.65 -4.18
N PHE A 86 7.82 -10.85 -2.87
CA PHE A 86 8.14 -9.83 -1.88
C PHE A 86 9.62 -9.42 -1.99
N ARG A 87 9.88 -8.10 -1.97
CA ARG A 87 11.21 -7.51 -2.18
C ARG A 87 11.72 -6.71 -0.99
N GLY A 88 10.95 -6.64 0.07
CA GLY A 88 11.28 -5.92 1.30
C GLY A 88 10.25 -4.86 1.67
N VAL A 89 10.50 -4.17 2.77
CA VAL A 89 9.76 -2.98 3.18
C VAL A 89 10.40 -1.78 2.51
N ALA A 90 9.69 -1.17 1.56
CA ALA A 90 10.16 0.00 0.82
C ALA A 90 10.11 1.26 1.68
N PHE A 91 8.97 1.50 2.35
CA PHE A 91 8.83 2.66 3.22
C PHE A 91 8.14 2.29 4.53
N VAL A 92 8.47 3.04 5.58
CA VAL A 92 7.80 3.02 6.88
C VAL A 92 7.31 4.44 7.17
N TRP A 93 6.00 4.63 7.15
CA TRP A 93 5.42 5.89 7.58
C TRP A 93 5.26 5.92 9.08
N VAL A 94 6.08 6.71 9.74
CA VAL A 94 5.95 7.04 11.16
C VAL A 94 4.97 8.20 11.29
N LYS A 95 3.82 7.96 11.90
CA LYS A 95 2.78 8.96 12.09
C LYS A 95 3.20 9.98 13.14
N THR A 96 3.17 11.27 12.79
CA THR A 96 3.58 12.36 13.67
C THR A 96 2.42 13.27 14.02
N ARG A 97 2.65 14.15 15.00
CA ARG A 97 1.89 15.36 15.22
C ARG A 97 2.30 16.42 14.18
N LYS A 98 1.62 17.55 14.17
CA LYS A 98 1.95 18.68 13.29
C LYS A 98 3.34 19.28 13.58
N ASP A 99 3.85 19.13 14.78
CA ASP A 99 5.19 19.55 15.20
C ASP A 99 6.31 18.57 14.81
N GLY A 100 5.96 17.48 14.12
CA GLY A 100 6.90 16.44 13.67
C GLY A 100 7.21 15.37 14.72
N THR A 101 6.73 15.52 15.97
CA THR A 101 6.94 14.48 16.98
C THR A 101 6.09 13.24 16.72
N PRO A 102 6.63 12.02 16.90
CA PRO A 102 5.84 10.80 16.73
C PRO A 102 4.58 10.80 17.62
N ILE A 103 3.48 10.30 17.09
CA ILE A 103 2.28 10.14 17.90
C ILE A 103 2.49 9.01 18.92
N GLY A 104 1.95 9.20 20.13
CA GLY A 104 1.87 8.12 21.11
C GLY A 104 0.81 7.06 20.75
N ALA A 105 0.75 6.01 21.55
CA ALA A 105 -0.23 4.94 21.40
C ALA A 105 -1.66 5.47 21.56
N GLN A 106 -2.39 5.57 20.45
CA GLN A 106 -3.77 6.11 20.39
C GLN A 106 -4.68 5.15 19.62
N GLY A 107 -6.00 5.36 19.73
CA GLY A 107 -6.99 4.66 18.93
C GLY A 107 -7.39 3.28 19.46
N VAL A 108 -7.64 2.36 18.55
CA VAL A 108 -8.26 1.07 18.80
C VAL A 108 -7.49 0.21 19.82
N ARG A 109 -8.20 -0.62 20.55
CA ARG A 109 -7.62 -1.57 21.53
C ARG A 109 -6.67 -2.54 20.80
N PRO A 110 -5.37 -2.61 21.16
CA PRO A 110 -4.42 -3.48 20.48
C PRO A 110 -4.53 -4.93 20.97
N SER A 111 -4.02 -5.89 20.19
CA SER A 111 -3.76 -7.23 20.72
C SER A 111 -2.52 -7.25 21.63
N ILE A 112 -1.46 -6.57 21.26
CA ILE A 112 -0.20 -6.45 22.03
C ILE A 112 0.18 -4.98 22.18
N VAL A 113 0.47 -4.29 21.05
CA VAL A 113 0.84 -2.88 21.04
C VAL A 113 -0.02 -2.09 20.07
N LYS A 114 -0.18 -0.78 20.30
CA LYS A 114 -0.90 0.10 19.37
C LYS A 114 0.03 0.51 18.25
N PRO A 115 -0.25 0.14 16.98
CA PRO A 115 0.60 0.52 15.86
C PRO A 115 0.52 2.02 15.59
N THR A 116 1.66 2.66 15.47
CA THR A 116 1.81 4.09 15.14
C THR A 116 2.52 4.30 13.81
N VAL A 117 2.72 3.22 13.08
CA VAL A 117 3.33 3.20 11.75
C VAL A 117 2.44 2.48 10.76
N GLU A 118 2.64 2.78 9.48
CA GLU A 118 2.19 1.96 8.36
C GLU A 118 3.36 1.64 7.45
N TYR A 119 3.22 0.59 6.68
CA TYR A 119 4.28 0.05 5.82
C TYR A 119 3.90 0.18 4.36
N VAL A 120 4.91 0.38 3.52
CA VAL A 120 4.79 0.17 2.09
C VAL A 120 5.71 -0.98 1.73
N LEU A 121 5.13 -2.08 1.33
CA LEU A 121 5.86 -3.27 0.90
C LEU A 121 6.22 -3.14 -0.58
N ALA A 122 7.44 -3.55 -0.94
CA ALA A 122 7.82 -3.68 -2.33
C ALA A 122 7.64 -5.13 -2.79
N ALA A 123 7.06 -5.31 -3.97
CA ALA A 123 6.97 -6.61 -4.63
C ALA A 123 7.23 -6.47 -6.14
N SER A 124 7.55 -7.56 -6.81
CA SER A 124 7.86 -7.56 -8.23
C SER A 124 7.54 -8.92 -8.86
N PRO A 125 7.22 -8.96 -10.17
CA PRO A 125 7.20 -10.21 -10.92
C PRO A 125 8.55 -10.93 -10.95
N GLN A 126 9.66 -10.20 -10.72
CA GLN A 126 11.00 -10.76 -10.70
C GLN A 126 11.41 -11.19 -9.29
N LYS A 127 11.83 -12.44 -9.16
CA LYS A 127 12.29 -13.01 -7.88
C LYS A 127 13.61 -12.41 -7.40
N THR A 128 14.52 -12.10 -8.31
CA THR A 128 15.88 -11.64 -8.00
C THR A 128 16.28 -10.45 -8.87
N GLY A 129 17.37 -9.80 -8.52
CA GLY A 129 17.90 -8.64 -9.23
C GLY A 129 17.06 -7.37 -9.00
N ARG A 130 17.49 -6.26 -9.57
CA ARG A 130 16.80 -4.96 -9.51
C ARG A 130 15.71 -4.93 -10.59
N PRO A 131 14.42 -4.80 -10.23
CA PRO A 131 13.34 -4.83 -11.22
C PRO A 131 13.43 -3.70 -12.24
N LEU A 132 13.73 -2.49 -11.77
CA LEU A 132 13.93 -1.28 -12.57
C LEU A 132 15.21 -0.58 -12.13
N PRO A 133 15.91 0.16 -13.01
CA PRO A 133 17.02 1.00 -12.61
C PRO A 133 16.51 2.12 -11.69
N LEU A 134 17.26 2.43 -10.64
CA LEU A 134 16.97 3.55 -9.76
C LEU A 134 17.63 4.81 -10.30
N ALA A 135 16.89 5.92 -10.32
CA ALA A 135 17.43 7.23 -10.66
C ALA A 135 18.07 7.90 -9.42
N ASP A 136 17.58 7.58 -8.22
CA ASP A 136 18.10 8.13 -6.96
C ASP A 136 18.26 7.00 -5.93
N GLU A 137 19.50 6.65 -5.63
CA GLU A 137 19.83 5.63 -4.62
C GLU A 137 19.88 6.22 -3.19
N GLY A 138 19.75 7.55 -3.03
CA GLY A 138 19.73 8.23 -1.74
C GLY A 138 18.35 8.32 -1.08
N VAL A 139 17.34 7.73 -1.67
CA VAL A 139 15.97 7.76 -1.10
C VAL A 139 15.89 6.92 0.16
N ALA A 140 15.68 7.59 1.30
CA ALA A 140 15.52 6.91 2.59
C ALA A 140 14.15 6.24 2.71
N ASN A 141 14.06 5.18 3.50
CA ASN A 141 12.82 4.41 3.69
C ASN A 141 11.90 4.95 4.79
N VAL A 142 12.38 5.74 5.74
CA VAL A 142 11.56 6.32 6.81
C VAL A 142 10.91 7.62 6.34
N VAL A 143 9.58 7.68 6.45
CA VAL A 143 8.78 8.87 6.19
C VAL A 143 8.13 9.32 7.50
N MET A 144 8.46 10.50 7.97
CA MET A 144 7.83 11.12 9.13
C MET A 144 6.83 12.17 8.64
N ALA A 145 5.54 11.90 8.81
CA ALA A 145 4.51 12.81 8.35
C ALA A 145 3.28 12.78 9.27
N PRO A 146 2.61 13.92 9.46
CA PRO A 146 1.38 13.97 10.25
C PRO A 146 0.25 13.20 9.54
N ARG A 147 -0.68 12.70 10.33
CA ARG A 147 -1.95 12.23 9.80
C ARG A 147 -2.74 13.42 9.28
N ALA A 148 -3.24 13.34 8.07
CA ALA A 148 -4.21 14.26 7.50
C ALA A 148 -5.64 13.75 7.73
N GLN A 149 -6.49 13.75 6.72
CA GLN A 149 -7.82 13.19 6.82
C GLN A 149 -7.78 11.67 7.04
N HIS A 150 -8.92 11.08 7.41
CA HIS A 150 -8.99 9.65 7.69
C HIS A 150 -8.56 8.84 6.45
N SER A 151 -7.61 7.92 6.63
CA SER A 151 -7.01 7.07 5.58
C SER A 151 -6.14 7.79 4.54
N GLU A 152 -5.98 9.09 4.59
CA GLU A 152 -5.08 9.80 3.68
C GLU A 152 -3.62 9.42 3.93
N LYS A 153 -2.93 9.06 2.86
CA LYS A 153 -1.51 8.69 2.89
C LYS A 153 -0.64 9.91 2.65
N PRO A 154 0.56 9.98 3.24
CA PRO A 154 1.45 11.11 3.02
C PRO A 154 1.92 11.18 1.57
N ALA A 155 1.77 12.34 0.93
CA ALA A 155 2.21 12.60 -0.44
C ALA A 155 3.73 12.37 -0.62
N GLU A 156 4.51 12.45 0.46
CA GLU A 156 5.95 12.20 0.45
C GLU A 156 6.31 10.79 -0.07
N VAL A 157 5.46 9.78 0.16
CA VAL A 157 5.71 8.42 -0.37
C VAL A 157 5.63 8.41 -1.89
N ALA A 158 4.59 9.02 -2.46
CA ALA A 158 4.45 9.14 -3.91
C ALA A 158 5.59 9.95 -4.52
N ALA A 159 6.00 11.05 -3.86
CA ALA A 159 7.13 11.88 -4.29
C ALA A 159 8.46 11.10 -4.28
N ARG A 160 8.68 10.25 -3.28
CA ARG A 160 9.88 9.38 -3.24
C ARG A 160 9.86 8.31 -4.31
N ILE A 161 8.71 7.72 -4.60
CA ILE A 161 8.55 6.77 -5.71
C ILE A 161 8.86 7.47 -7.05
N GLU A 162 8.41 8.73 -7.22
CA GLU A 162 8.76 9.54 -8.39
C GLU A 162 10.28 9.73 -8.53
N ARG A 163 10.97 10.05 -7.43
CA ARG A 163 12.43 10.21 -7.43
C ARG A 163 13.16 8.91 -7.75
N LEU A 164 12.63 7.76 -7.28
CA LEU A 164 13.21 6.45 -7.61
C LEU A 164 13.05 6.12 -9.11
N TYR A 165 11.90 6.46 -9.69
CA TYR A 165 11.51 6.04 -11.05
C TYR A 165 10.87 7.20 -11.84
N PRO A 166 11.62 8.28 -12.14
CA PRO A 166 11.10 9.39 -12.91
C PRO A 166 10.72 8.92 -14.32
N GLY A 167 9.57 9.36 -14.80
CA GLY A 167 9.07 9.02 -16.13
C GLY A 167 8.56 7.58 -16.28
N ALA A 168 8.52 6.77 -15.22
CA ALA A 168 7.89 5.46 -15.24
C ALA A 168 6.37 5.58 -15.49
N SER A 169 5.80 4.64 -16.24
CA SER A 169 4.34 4.52 -16.33
C SER A 169 3.79 4.05 -14.99
N ARG A 170 2.93 4.87 -14.36
CA ARG A 170 2.44 4.65 -13.00
C ARG A 170 0.94 4.50 -12.94
N LEU A 171 0.49 3.70 -11.97
CA LEU A 171 -0.91 3.53 -11.62
C LEU A 171 -1.05 3.58 -10.10
N GLU A 172 -2.04 4.31 -9.62
CA GLU A 172 -2.51 4.22 -8.24
C GLU A 172 -3.83 3.45 -8.20
N LEU A 173 -3.88 2.42 -7.34
CA LEU A 173 -5.05 1.58 -7.16
C LEU A 173 -5.61 1.71 -5.76
N PHE A 174 -6.93 1.61 -5.65
CA PHE A 174 -7.66 1.72 -4.39
C PHE A 174 -7.46 3.07 -3.68
N CYS A 175 -6.96 4.07 -4.41
CA CYS A 175 -6.88 5.42 -3.91
C CYS A 175 -8.28 6.05 -3.87
N ARG A 176 -8.49 6.95 -2.92
CA ARG A 176 -9.70 7.79 -2.96
C ARG A 176 -9.61 8.70 -4.18
N ALA A 177 -10.69 8.78 -4.93
CA ALA A 177 -10.82 9.85 -5.93
C ALA A 177 -10.69 11.22 -5.21
N PRO A 178 -10.00 12.18 -5.81
CA PRO A 178 -9.89 13.53 -5.26
C PRO A 178 -11.26 14.20 -5.14
#